data_2f2c3ba030bc41ab74de158f0524428f
#
_entry.id   2f2c3ba030bc41ab74de158f0524428f
#
_cell.length_a   1.000
_cell.length_b   1.000
_cell.length_c   1.000
_cell.angle_alpha   90.00
_cell.angle_beta   90.00
_cell.angle_gamma   90.00
#
_symmetry.space_group_name_H-M   'P 1'
#
loop_
_entity.id
_entity.type
_entity.pdbx_description
1 polymer ?
#
loop_
_entity_poly.entity_id
_entity_poly.type
_entity_poly.pdbx_seq_one_letter_code
_entity_poly.pdbx_strand_id
1 'polypeptide(L)'
;MFYYDATAKQGSYAVDNLCFATVIVNAFRSRGWMVTEVDIGVPMRQILKHLLINRMFAGKAHLVPMINRENNEDLLISIQTAGIYNGGKDKRGEKLAETEENKLESRTDGSDAFDTLCIGCESHPQTSSMFAVTSSF
;
A
#
# COMPACT_ATOMS: atom_id res chain seq x y z
N MET A 1 -9.15 7.91 3.86
CA MET A 1 -8.39 8.41 2.71
C MET A 1 -7.93 7.24 1.87
N PHE A 2 -7.82 7.42 0.57
CA PHE A 2 -7.31 6.44 -0.37
C PHE A 2 -6.12 7.05 -1.13
N TYR A 3 -4.92 6.56 -0.83
CA TYR A 3 -3.69 7.00 -1.47
C TYR A 3 -3.40 6.12 -2.69
N TYR A 4 -3.04 6.73 -3.80
CA TYR A 4 -2.64 6.03 -5.01
C TYR A 4 -1.60 6.82 -5.79
N ASP A 5 -0.79 6.13 -6.57
CA ASP A 5 0.19 6.74 -7.46
C ASP A 5 -0.29 6.76 -8.92
N ALA A 6 0.54 7.29 -9.81
CA ALA A 6 0.21 7.42 -11.22
C ALA A 6 -0.11 6.08 -11.93
N THR A 7 0.31 4.93 -11.38
CA THR A 7 -0.01 3.62 -11.98
C THR A 7 -1.48 3.29 -11.87
N ALA A 8 -2.16 3.71 -10.80
CA ALA A 8 -3.60 3.51 -10.62
C ALA A 8 -4.47 4.38 -11.53
N LYS A 9 -3.88 5.35 -12.24
CA LYS A 9 -4.56 6.13 -13.29
C LYS A 9 -4.63 5.43 -14.64
N GLN A 10 -3.97 4.29 -14.78
CA GLN A 10 -4.08 3.48 -16.00
C GLN A 10 -5.50 2.96 -16.17
N GLY A 11 -5.91 2.70 -17.42
CA GLY A 11 -7.23 2.18 -17.74
C GLY A 11 -7.48 0.83 -17.06
N SER A 12 -8.69 0.66 -16.52
CA SER A 12 -9.13 -0.60 -15.98
C SER A 12 -9.58 -1.54 -17.09
N TYR A 13 -9.07 -2.76 -17.10
CA TYR A 13 -9.57 -3.81 -18.01
C TYR A 13 -10.98 -4.29 -17.65
N ALA A 14 -11.43 -4.01 -16.44
CA ALA A 14 -12.74 -4.46 -15.95
C ALA A 14 -13.88 -3.51 -16.32
N VAL A 15 -13.59 -2.23 -16.57
CA VAL A 15 -14.60 -1.21 -16.87
C VAL A 15 -14.03 -0.24 -17.89
N ASP A 16 -14.68 -0.15 -19.05
CA ASP A 16 -14.28 0.76 -20.12
C ASP A 16 -14.27 2.23 -19.65
N ASN A 17 -13.23 2.94 -20.05
CA ASN A 17 -13.03 4.37 -19.79
C ASN A 17 -12.86 4.78 -18.33
N LEU A 18 -12.68 3.84 -17.39
CA LEU A 18 -12.36 4.14 -16.01
C LEU A 18 -10.94 3.71 -15.66
N CYS A 19 -10.25 4.50 -14.84
CA CYS A 19 -8.97 4.08 -14.28
C CYS A 19 -9.18 3.23 -13.00
N PHE A 20 -8.16 2.47 -12.60
CA PHE A 20 -8.21 1.61 -11.43
C PHE A 20 -8.60 2.37 -10.16
N ALA A 21 -8.02 3.55 -9.93
CA ALA A 21 -8.35 4.37 -8.78
C ALA A 21 -9.85 4.68 -8.70
N THR A 22 -10.45 5.09 -9.81
CA THR A 22 -11.90 5.40 -9.89
C THR A 22 -12.75 4.16 -9.59
N VAL A 23 -12.39 3.00 -10.14
CA VAL A 23 -13.13 1.75 -9.88
C VAL A 23 -13.12 1.40 -8.41
N ILE A 24 -11.95 1.47 -7.76
CA ILE A 24 -11.80 1.18 -6.33
C ILE A 24 -12.60 2.17 -5.48
N VAL A 25 -12.47 3.47 -5.75
CA VAL A 25 -13.20 4.52 -5.01
C VAL A 25 -14.71 4.34 -5.14
N ASN A 26 -15.21 4.05 -6.34
CA ASN A 26 -16.64 3.82 -6.57
C ASN A 26 -17.12 2.58 -5.80
N ALA A 27 -16.32 1.51 -5.74
CA ALA A 27 -16.63 0.31 -4.97
C ALA A 27 -16.74 0.59 -3.45
N PHE A 28 -15.89 1.45 -2.90
CA PHE A 28 -16.03 1.88 -1.51
C PHE A 28 -17.24 2.78 -1.29
N ARG A 29 -17.45 3.78 -2.15
CA ARG A 29 -18.57 4.71 -2.06
C ARG A 29 -19.92 3.99 -2.18
N SER A 30 -20.04 2.98 -3.04
CA SER A 30 -21.27 2.18 -3.17
C SER A 30 -21.60 1.37 -1.90
N ARG A 31 -20.64 1.16 -1.01
CA ARG A 31 -20.82 0.54 0.30
C ARG A 31 -20.97 1.54 1.45
N GLY A 32 -21.20 2.81 1.13
CA GLY A 32 -21.43 3.87 2.13
C GLY A 32 -20.17 4.49 2.72
N TRP A 33 -18.96 4.17 2.21
CA TRP A 33 -17.73 4.77 2.70
C TRP A 33 -17.52 6.16 2.13
N MET A 34 -17.17 7.11 2.99
CA MET A 34 -16.65 8.41 2.55
C MET A 34 -15.17 8.27 2.21
N VAL A 35 -14.84 8.45 0.93
CA VAL A 35 -13.47 8.30 0.43
C VAL A 35 -12.93 9.62 -0.05
N THR A 36 -11.85 10.09 0.57
CA THR A 36 -11.02 11.18 0.06
C THR A 36 -9.87 10.58 -0.73
N GLU A 37 -9.77 10.98 -1.99
CA GLU A 37 -8.73 10.51 -2.91
C GLU A 37 -7.48 11.38 -2.77
N VAL A 38 -6.32 10.76 -2.70
CA VAL A 38 -5.02 11.45 -2.63
C VAL A 38 -4.08 10.83 -3.64
N ASP A 39 -3.83 11.56 -4.71
CA ASP A 39 -2.83 11.23 -5.70
C ASP A 39 -1.44 11.62 -5.19
N ILE A 40 -0.58 10.63 -4.98
CA ILE A 40 0.80 10.86 -4.53
C ILE A 40 1.79 11.07 -5.70
N GLY A 41 1.28 11.10 -6.94
CA GLY A 41 2.04 11.42 -8.13
C GLY A 41 2.84 10.26 -8.71
N VAL A 42 4.02 10.55 -9.22
CA VAL A 42 4.90 9.55 -9.84
C VAL A 42 5.42 8.57 -8.78
N PRO A 43 5.40 7.25 -9.05
CA PRO A 43 5.92 6.26 -8.13
C PRO A 43 7.34 6.56 -7.69
N MET A 44 7.59 6.53 -6.38
CA MET A 44 8.93 6.71 -5.83
C MET A 44 9.85 5.57 -6.30
N ARG A 45 11.12 5.91 -6.60
CA ARG A 45 12.12 4.89 -6.93
C ARG A 45 12.24 3.85 -5.81
N GLN A 46 12.34 2.57 -6.14
CA GLN A 46 12.33 1.47 -5.18
C GLN A 46 13.34 1.62 -4.05
N ILE A 47 14.57 2.05 -4.37
CA ILE A 47 15.60 2.25 -3.34
C ILE A 47 15.22 3.35 -2.34
N LEU A 48 14.63 4.46 -2.81
CA LEU A 48 14.19 5.55 -1.94
C LEU A 48 12.98 5.15 -1.10
N LYS A 49 12.06 4.39 -1.69
CA LYS A 49 10.90 3.80 -1.00
C LYS A 49 11.38 2.91 0.16
N HIS A 50 12.30 1.99 -0.11
CA HIS A 50 12.87 1.09 0.87
C HIS A 50 13.56 1.84 2.03
N LEU A 51 14.35 2.87 1.70
CA LEU A 51 15.02 3.70 2.71
C LEU A 51 13.99 4.46 3.58
N LEU A 52 12.94 5.02 2.99
CA LEU A 52 11.88 5.71 3.71
C LEU A 52 11.17 4.76 4.67
N ILE A 53 10.72 3.61 4.20
CA ILE A 53 10.00 2.63 5.01
C ILE A 53 10.87 2.14 6.18
N ASN A 54 12.14 1.85 5.94
CA ASN A 54 13.07 1.47 7.02
C ASN A 54 13.27 2.60 8.05
N ARG A 55 13.33 3.85 7.61
CA ARG A 55 13.39 5.01 8.53
C ARG A 55 12.12 5.15 9.36
N MET A 56 10.96 4.90 8.78
CA MET A 56 9.67 4.93 9.49
C MET A 56 9.64 3.87 10.59
N PHE A 57 9.96 2.62 10.28
CA PHE A 57 10.03 1.54 11.27
C PHE A 57 11.11 1.77 12.34
N ALA A 58 12.20 2.47 11.99
CA ALA A 58 13.25 2.85 12.94
C ALA A 58 12.88 4.08 13.81
N GLY A 59 11.69 4.64 13.66
CA GLY A 59 11.25 5.85 14.37
C GLY A 59 12.01 7.13 13.97
N LYS A 60 12.57 7.16 12.75
CA LYS A 60 13.37 8.28 12.21
C LYS A 60 12.64 9.07 11.12
N ALA A 61 11.33 8.96 11.04
CA ALA A 61 10.43 9.70 10.16
C ALA A 61 9.30 10.32 10.98
N HIS A 62 8.43 11.12 10.37
CA HIS A 62 7.30 11.74 11.08
C HIS A 62 6.31 10.70 11.61
N LEU A 63 6.16 9.60 10.89
CA LEU A 63 5.23 8.53 11.24
C LEU A 63 6.00 7.25 11.55
N VAL A 64 5.52 6.54 12.57
CA VAL A 64 5.93 5.17 12.87
C VAL A 64 4.75 4.25 12.55
N PRO A 65 4.86 3.37 11.55
CA PRO A 65 3.77 2.47 11.20
C PRO A 65 3.48 1.50 12.36
N MET A 66 2.21 1.40 12.73
CA MET A 66 1.74 0.40 13.67
C MET A 66 0.71 -0.48 12.96
N ILE A 67 0.95 -1.80 12.97
CA ILE A 67 0.11 -2.77 12.27
C ILE A 67 -0.53 -3.68 13.32
N ASN A 68 -1.86 -3.74 13.35
CA ASN A 68 -2.55 -4.71 14.17
C ASN A 68 -2.32 -6.12 13.60
N ARG A 69 -1.59 -6.94 14.34
CA ARG A 69 -1.17 -8.27 13.90
C ARG A 69 -2.34 -9.22 13.65
N GLU A 70 -3.34 -9.19 14.51
CA GLU A 70 -4.47 -10.14 14.46
C GLU A 70 -5.32 -10.00 13.18
N ASN A 71 -5.42 -8.78 12.65
CA ASN A 71 -6.28 -8.48 11.51
C ASN A 71 -5.52 -8.26 10.19
N ASN A 72 -4.19 -8.38 10.20
CA ASN A 72 -3.35 -8.08 9.05
C ASN A 72 -2.21 -9.09 8.87
N GLU A 73 -2.49 -10.37 9.11
CA GLU A 73 -1.48 -11.42 9.02
C GLU A 73 -0.88 -11.51 7.61
N ASP A 74 -1.72 -11.53 6.57
CA ASP A 74 -1.28 -11.60 5.17
C ASP A 74 -0.42 -10.39 4.79
N LEU A 75 -0.77 -9.19 5.28
CA LEU A 75 0.05 -7.99 5.06
C LEU A 75 1.42 -8.13 5.71
N LEU A 76 1.48 -8.64 6.94
CA LEU A 76 2.74 -8.86 7.65
C LEU A 76 3.60 -9.90 6.96
N ILE A 77 3.01 -10.98 6.46
CA ILE A 77 3.70 -11.99 5.64
C ILE A 77 4.27 -11.33 4.40
N SER A 78 3.46 -10.59 3.65
CA SER A 78 3.91 -9.88 2.44
C SER A 78 5.07 -8.91 2.70
N ILE A 79 5.05 -8.19 3.83
CA ILE A 79 6.15 -7.27 4.21
C ILE A 79 7.42 -8.04 4.58
N GLN A 80 7.29 -9.12 5.35
CA GLN A 80 8.43 -9.89 5.87
C GLN A 80 9.10 -10.74 4.79
N THR A 81 8.31 -11.25 3.83
CA THR A 81 8.81 -12.11 2.74
C THR A 81 9.26 -11.33 1.50
N ALA A 82 9.01 -10.02 1.46
CA ALA A 82 9.43 -9.17 0.34
C ALA A 82 10.96 -9.17 0.16
N GLY A 83 11.46 -10.06 -0.68
CA GLY A 83 12.86 -10.16 -1.04
C GLY A 83 13.33 -8.97 -1.88
N ILE A 84 14.65 -8.83 -2.02
CA ILE A 84 15.28 -7.82 -2.86
C ILE A 84 15.99 -8.51 -4.04
N TYR A 85 15.70 -7.99 -5.24
CA TYR A 85 16.35 -8.41 -6.47
C TYR A 85 16.68 -7.18 -7.33
N ASN A 86 17.93 -7.04 -7.74
CA ASN A 86 18.42 -5.90 -8.54
C ASN A 86 18.04 -4.52 -7.98
N GLY A 87 18.11 -4.35 -6.66
CA GLY A 87 17.83 -3.07 -5.98
C GLY A 87 16.36 -2.70 -5.84
N GLY A 88 15.43 -3.62 -6.13
CA GLY A 88 13.99 -3.47 -5.93
C GLY A 88 13.39 -4.69 -5.24
N LYS A 89 12.08 -4.67 -4.97
CA LYS A 89 11.38 -5.86 -4.49
C LYS A 89 11.43 -6.98 -5.53
N ASP A 90 11.61 -8.21 -5.07
CA ASP A 90 11.61 -9.39 -5.95
C ASP A 90 10.18 -9.73 -6.38
N LYS A 91 9.87 -9.41 -7.63
CA LYS A 91 8.56 -9.65 -8.24
C LYS A 91 8.52 -10.86 -9.17
N ARG A 92 9.57 -11.68 -9.17
CA ARG A 92 9.65 -12.82 -10.10
C ARG A 92 8.56 -13.86 -9.86
N GLY A 93 8.11 -14.02 -8.61
CA GLY A 93 7.04 -14.93 -8.23
C GLY A 93 5.62 -14.45 -8.55
N GLU A 94 5.39 -13.15 -8.77
CA GLU A 94 4.04 -12.58 -8.91
C GLU A 94 3.27 -13.09 -10.14
N LYS A 95 3.97 -13.44 -11.21
CA LYS A 95 3.38 -13.96 -12.46
C LYS A 95 3.28 -15.48 -12.51
N LEU A 96 3.78 -16.17 -11.51
CA LEU A 96 3.72 -17.61 -11.44
C LEU A 96 2.38 -18.06 -10.85
N ALA A 97 1.96 -19.29 -11.18
CA ALA A 97 0.81 -19.91 -10.55
C ALA A 97 1.05 -20.05 -9.03
N GLU A 98 -0.04 -20.01 -8.26
CA GLU A 98 0.02 -20.27 -6.84
C GLU A 98 0.41 -21.72 -6.57
N THR A 99 1.40 -21.92 -5.72
CA THR A 99 1.90 -23.22 -5.25
C THR A 99 2.25 -23.12 -3.77
N GLU A 100 2.58 -24.23 -3.13
CA GLU A 100 3.07 -24.22 -1.74
C GLU A 100 4.32 -23.36 -1.54
N GLU A 101 5.16 -23.23 -2.59
CA GLU A 101 6.38 -22.41 -2.58
C GLU A 101 6.14 -20.96 -2.99
N ASN A 102 5.00 -20.68 -3.66
CA ASN A 102 4.64 -19.37 -4.21
C ASN A 102 3.20 -19.01 -3.78
N LYS A 103 3.01 -18.84 -2.49
CA LYS A 103 1.71 -18.48 -1.91
C LYS A 103 1.34 -17.03 -2.19
N LEU A 104 0.05 -16.77 -2.33
CA LEU A 104 -0.47 -15.42 -2.62
C LEU A 104 -0.09 -14.41 -1.53
N GLU A 105 -0.15 -14.79 -0.26
CA GLU A 105 0.23 -13.94 0.87
C GLU A 105 1.70 -13.54 0.86
N SER A 106 2.57 -14.33 0.22
CA SER A 106 4.01 -14.03 0.10
C SER A 106 4.33 -13.07 -1.05
N ARG A 107 3.34 -12.69 -1.86
CA ARG A 107 3.54 -11.75 -2.97
C ARG A 107 3.72 -10.32 -2.46
N THR A 108 4.37 -9.50 -3.28
CA THR A 108 4.71 -8.12 -2.87
C THR A 108 3.56 -7.12 -3.00
N ASP A 109 2.39 -7.53 -3.51
CA ASP A 109 1.25 -6.64 -3.71
C ASP A 109 0.80 -5.97 -2.40
N GLY A 110 0.67 -6.74 -1.31
CA GLY A 110 0.34 -6.22 0.01
C GLY A 110 1.39 -5.22 0.51
N SER A 111 2.66 -5.57 0.40
CA SER A 111 3.75 -4.68 0.81
C SER A 111 3.90 -3.45 -0.09
N ASP A 112 3.58 -3.52 -1.37
CA ASP A 112 3.57 -2.35 -2.26
C ASP A 112 2.41 -1.40 -1.94
N ALA A 113 1.22 -1.93 -1.63
CA ALA A 113 0.09 -1.13 -1.15
C ALA A 113 0.42 -0.44 0.18
N PHE A 114 1.06 -1.15 1.11
CA PHE A 114 1.52 -0.59 2.38
C PHE A 114 2.56 0.53 2.17
N ASP A 115 3.53 0.34 1.29
CA ASP A 115 4.51 1.37 0.95
C ASP A 115 3.84 2.64 0.41
N THR A 116 2.84 2.48 -0.47
CA THR A 116 2.07 3.60 -1.04
C THR A 116 1.30 4.36 0.06
N LEU A 117 0.70 3.64 0.99
CA LEU A 117 0.04 4.23 2.16
C LEU A 117 1.05 5.02 3.02
N CYS A 118 2.19 4.43 3.34
CA CYS A 118 3.24 5.08 4.14
C CYS A 118 3.77 6.36 3.47
N ILE A 119 4.05 6.31 2.18
CA ILE A 119 4.50 7.48 1.40
C ILE A 119 3.42 8.57 1.43
N GLY A 120 2.16 8.20 1.21
CA GLY A 120 1.04 9.14 1.25
C GLY A 120 0.92 9.82 2.61
N CYS A 121 0.96 9.06 3.69
CA CYS A 121 0.87 9.58 5.05
C CYS A 121 2.07 10.47 5.43
N GLU A 122 3.27 10.11 5.02
CA GLU A 122 4.47 10.93 5.29
C GLU A 122 4.45 12.26 4.51
N SER A 123 3.93 12.23 3.28
CA SER A 123 3.83 13.41 2.41
C SER A 123 2.67 14.35 2.79
N HIS A 124 1.68 13.85 3.55
CA HIS A 124 0.50 14.61 3.97
C HIS A 124 0.29 14.55 5.50
N PRO A 125 1.22 15.08 6.31
CA PRO A 125 1.21 14.93 7.77
C PRO A 125 -0.03 15.52 8.45
N GLN A 126 -0.67 16.54 7.87
CA GLN A 126 -1.86 17.16 8.45
C GLN A 126 -3.10 16.26 8.41
N THR A 127 -3.14 15.29 7.51
CA THR A 127 -4.23 14.33 7.44
C THR A 127 -4.00 13.11 8.34
N SER A 128 -2.78 12.88 8.79
CA SER A 128 -2.41 11.79 9.70
C SER A 128 -2.92 12.01 11.13
N SER A 129 -3.11 13.25 11.55
CA SER A 129 -3.63 13.57 12.90
C SER A 129 -5.10 13.20 13.12
N MET A 130 -5.83 12.84 12.07
CA MET A 130 -7.24 12.45 12.16
C MET A 130 -7.48 10.96 12.43
N PHE A 131 -6.44 10.14 12.50
CA PHE A 131 -6.59 8.68 12.69
C PHE A 131 -6.25 8.16 14.08
N ALA A 132 -6.22 9.02 15.08
CA ALA A 132 -6.36 8.54 16.46
C ALA A 132 -7.85 8.21 16.70
N VAL A 133 -8.34 7.11 16.17
CA VAL A 133 -9.59 6.52 16.64
C VAL A 133 -9.28 5.93 18.01
N THR A 134 -9.51 6.72 19.04
CA THR A 134 -9.69 6.21 20.41
C THR A 134 -10.97 5.42 20.41
N SER A 135 -10.90 4.12 20.17
CA SER A 135 -11.95 3.21 20.62
C SER A 135 -11.80 3.05 22.12
N SER A 136 -12.49 3.92 22.86
CA SER A 136 -12.84 3.68 24.26
C SER A 136 -13.95 2.65 24.26
N PHE A 137 -13.61 1.42 24.62
CA PHE A 137 -14.54 0.45 25.20
C PHE A 137 -13.84 -0.25 26.36
#